data_5b2823e2ee912b4448f2b9d208f31ecd
#
_entry.id   5b2823e2ee912b4448f2b9d208f31ecd
#
_cell.length_a   1.000
_cell.length_b   1.000
_cell.length_c   1.000
_cell.angle_alpha   90.00
_cell.angle_beta   90.00
_cell.angle_gamma   90.00
#
_symmetry.space_group_name_H-M   'P 1'
#
loop_
_entity.id
_entity.type
_entity.pdbx_description
1 polymer ?
#
loop_
_entity_poly.entity_id
_entity_poly.type
_entity_poly.pdbx_seq_one_letter_code
_entity_poly.pdbx_strand_id
1 'polypeptide(L)'
;MAIYLLTSASAHSQIGEHRNDFAVGVNGGYVLSNVGFDPSVSQGYHGGITGGLSSRYVCEKYFKTICAIQAEVNYASLGWKEDIKTVNNEPVINEETGLAEEYSRTINYVQVPMFAHLAWGRESKGANFFVNLGPQFGYYLSESTTTNFELSKRNQSLTTGRSNTVVAQDTMSVEKKFDYGIAVGLGVEYSVPKIGHFQVEARYYYGLGNIYGSSKRDFFGKSNFGNIVIKASYLFDLVRTRKK
;
A
#
# COMPACT_ATOMS: atom_id res chain seq x y z
N MET A 1 -21.75 51.17 -18.59
CA MET A 1 -21.15 51.45 -17.28
C MET A 1 -21.61 50.37 -16.33
N ALA A 2 -20.86 49.28 -16.24
CA ALA A 2 -21.20 48.11 -15.40
C ALA A 2 -20.42 48.21 -14.11
N ILE A 3 -21.15 48.35 -13.00
CA ILE A 3 -20.59 48.42 -11.64
C ILE A 3 -20.37 46.99 -11.16
N TYR A 4 -19.08 46.60 -11.08
CA TYR A 4 -18.67 45.37 -10.40
C TYR A 4 -18.76 45.60 -8.89
N LEU A 5 -19.76 44.99 -8.27
CA LEU A 5 -19.84 44.81 -6.81
C LEU A 5 -18.81 43.76 -6.40
N LEU A 6 -17.63 44.21 -5.98
CA LEU A 6 -16.68 43.41 -5.22
C LEU A 6 -17.27 43.16 -3.82
N THR A 7 -17.95 42.04 -3.65
CA THR A 7 -18.23 41.52 -2.33
C THR A 7 -16.92 41.02 -1.72
N SER A 8 -16.35 41.81 -0.83
CA SER A 8 -15.27 41.38 0.04
C SER A 8 -15.81 40.29 0.97
N ALA A 9 -15.63 39.03 0.60
CA ALA A 9 -15.78 37.92 1.52
C ALA A 9 -14.72 38.11 2.62
N SER A 10 -15.15 38.54 3.79
CA SER A 10 -14.32 38.53 4.99
C SER A 10 -13.98 37.08 5.28
N ALA A 11 -12.79 36.64 4.88
CA ALA A 11 -12.22 35.40 5.31
C ALA A 11 -11.96 35.52 6.81
N HIS A 12 -12.94 35.11 7.61
CA HIS A 12 -12.69 34.87 9.02
C HIS A 12 -11.67 33.75 9.09
N SER A 13 -10.43 34.09 9.44
CA SER A 13 -9.39 33.14 9.81
C SER A 13 -9.97 32.28 10.93
N GLN A 14 -10.38 31.07 10.58
CA GLN A 14 -10.83 30.09 11.57
C GLN A 14 -9.58 29.66 12.33
N ILE A 15 -9.41 30.18 13.54
CA ILE A 15 -8.30 29.82 14.41
C ILE A 15 -8.56 28.38 14.87
N GLY A 16 -7.79 27.44 14.36
CA GLY A 16 -7.80 26.05 14.82
C GLY A 16 -7.34 25.97 16.28
N GLU A 17 -7.88 25.05 17.03
CA GLU A 17 -7.39 24.73 18.37
C GLU A 17 -6.04 24.01 18.22
N HIS A 18 -4.94 24.69 18.53
CA HIS A 18 -3.61 24.10 18.49
C HIS A 18 -3.50 22.92 19.46
N ARG A 19 -3.01 21.81 18.97
CA ARG A 19 -2.78 20.57 19.73
C ARG A 19 -1.30 20.20 19.65
N ASN A 20 -0.86 19.51 20.67
CA ASN A 20 0.48 18.95 20.72
C ASN A 20 0.38 17.55 21.35
N ASP A 21 -0.41 16.70 20.71
CA ASP A 21 -0.60 15.33 21.17
C ASP A 21 0.26 14.41 20.31
N PHE A 22 1.11 13.62 20.97
CA PHE A 22 1.99 12.68 20.31
C PHE A 22 1.73 11.27 20.80
N ALA A 23 1.46 10.37 19.87
CA ALA A 23 1.21 8.96 20.12
C ALA A 23 2.16 8.09 19.30
N VAL A 24 2.54 6.95 19.87
CA VAL A 24 3.32 5.91 19.19
C VAL A 24 2.64 4.58 19.36
N GLY A 25 2.95 3.64 18.50
CA GLY A 25 2.34 2.33 18.59
C GLY A 25 2.87 1.32 17.61
N VAL A 26 2.15 0.22 17.51
CA VAL A 26 2.45 -0.90 16.64
C VAL A 26 1.31 -1.12 15.66
N ASN A 27 1.63 -1.64 14.50
CA ASN A 27 0.64 -2.03 13.51
C ASN A 27 0.98 -3.38 12.89
N GLY A 28 -0.04 -4.04 12.35
CA GLY A 28 0.11 -5.28 11.61
C GLY A 28 -1.11 -5.52 10.72
N GLY A 29 -0.91 -6.22 9.61
CA GLY A 29 -1.98 -6.46 8.68
C GLY A 29 -1.61 -7.41 7.54
N TYR A 30 -2.55 -7.52 6.63
CA TYR A 30 -2.46 -8.35 5.44
C TYR A 30 -2.42 -7.47 4.19
N VAL A 31 -1.58 -7.85 3.25
CA VAL A 31 -1.38 -7.15 1.99
C VAL A 31 -1.79 -8.04 0.83
N LEU A 32 -2.62 -7.51 -0.05
CA LEU A 32 -2.88 -8.04 -1.37
C LEU A 32 -2.14 -7.18 -2.37
N SER A 33 -1.14 -7.74 -3.03
CA SER A 33 -0.27 -7.01 -3.96
C SER A 33 -0.31 -7.60 -5.35
N ASN A 34 -0.11 -6.73 -6.34
CA ASN A 34 0.18 -7.10 -7.73
C ASN A 34 1.15 -6.09 -8.34
N VAL A 35 1.64 -6.38 -9.53
CA VAL A 35 2.53 -5.48 -10.28
C VAL A 35 1.91 -5.17 -11.63
N GLY A 36 1.74 -3.89 -11.92
CA GLY A 36 1.28 -3.42 -13.24
C GLY A 36 2.41 -3.50 -14.26
N PHE A 37 2.45 -4.57 -15.05
CA PHE A 37 3.43 -4.74 -16.12
C PHE A 37 2.95 -4.16 -17.45
N ASP A 38 3.91 -3.64 -18.25
CA ASP A 38 3.72 -3.30 -19.65
C ASP A 38 4.96 -3.77 -20.44
N PRO A 39 4.86 -4.81 -21.31
CA PRO A 39 3.67 -5.58 -21.67
C PRO A 39 3.04 -6.34 -20.49
N SER A 40 1.72 -6.53 -20.56
CA SER A 40 0.95 -7.09 -19.44
C SER A 40 1.27 -8.57 -19.19
N VAL A 41 1.35 -8.93 -17.92
CA VAL A 41 1.48 -10.31 -17.43
C VAL A 41 0.17 -10.70 -16.78
N SER A 42 -0.37 -11.87 -17.13
CA SER A 42 -1.56 -12.42 -16.46
C SER A 42 -1.22 -12.82 -15.04
N GLN A 43 -1.88 -12.19 -14.05
CA GLN A 43 -1.57 -12.40 -12.64
C GLN A 43 -2.78 -12.25 -11.74
N GLY A 44 -2.77 -12.98 -10.63
CA GLY A 44 -3.63 -12.77 -9.49
C GLY A 44 -2.95 -11.95 -8.40
N TYR A 45 -3.69 -11.66 -7.34
CA TYR A 45 -3.12 -11.02 -6.17
C TYR A 45 -2.21 -11.97 -5.39
N HIS A 46 -1.05 -11.44 -4.99
CA HIS A 46 -0.16 -12.10 -4.04
C HIS A 46 -0.53 -11.67 -2.61
N GLY A 47 -0.74 -12.68 -1.75
CA GLY A 47 -1.01 -12.44 -0.33
C GLY A 47 0.27 -12.34 0.47
N GLY A 48 0.44 -11.26 1.23
CA GLY A 48 1.58 -11.03 2.10
C GLY A 48 1.20 -10.43 3.43
N ILE A 49 2.18 -10.20 4.27
CA ILE A 49 2.00 -9.59 5.60
C ILE A 49 2.72 -8.24 5.66
N THR A 50 2.21 -7.35 6.49
CA THR A 50 2.88 -6.11 6.86
C THR A 50 2.80 -5.89 8.35
N GLY A 51 3.80 -5.23 8.92
CA GLY A 51 3.81 -4.88 10.33
C GLY A 51 4.98 -3.99 10.69
N GLY A 52 4.80 -3.20 11.73
CA GLY A 52 5.83 -2.26 12.14
C GLY A 52 5.40 -1.29 13.23
N LEU A 53 6.02 -0.14 13.23
CA LEU A 53 5.81 0.94 14.19
C LEU A 53 5.03 2.07 13.55
N SER A 54 4.18 2.71 14.34
CA SER A 54 3.40 3.88 13.94
C SER A 54 3.66 5.03 14.90
N SER A 55 3.67 6.25 14.39
CA SER A 55 3.68 7.48 15.16
C SER A 55 2.64 8.44 14.61
N ARG A 56 1.99 9.19 15.49
CA ARG A 56 0.99 10.20 15.13
C ARG A 56 1.19 11.46 15.96
N TYR A 57 1.27 12.58 15.26
CA TYR A 57 1.32 13.91 15.86
C TYR A 57 0.08 14.70 15.47
N VAL A 58 -0.78 14.99 16.44
CA VAL A 58 -1.97 15.84 16.26
C VAL A 58 -1.54 17.28 16.33
N CYS A 59 -1.68 17.99 15.21
CA CYS A 59 -1.27 19.39 15.08
C CYS A 59 -2.38 20.34 15.54
N GLU A 60 -3.58 20.13 15.03
CA GLU A 60 -4.69 21.06 15.19
C GLU A 60 -6.05 20.35 15.18
N LYS A 61 -7.03 21.03 15.72
CA LYS A 61 -8.43 20.66 15.62
C LYS A 61 -9.26 21.81 15.10
N TYR A 62 -9.97 21.58 14.02
CA TYR A 62 -10.93 22.49 13.44
C TYR A 62 -12.34 21.96 13.63
N PHE A 63 -13.15 22.58 14.51
CA PHE A 63 -14.51 22.13 14.85
C PHE A 63 -14.55 20.64 15.24
N LYS A 64 -14.95 19.79 14.32
CA LYS A 64 -15.06 18.33 14.50
C LYS A 64 -13.93 17.56 13.80
N THR A 65 -13.05 18.24 13.04
CA THR A 65 -11.97 17.62 12.30
C THR A 65 -10.68 17.70 13.10
N ILE A 66 -10.07 16.55 13.33
CA ILE A 66 -8.74 16.41 13.94
C ILE A 66 -7.74 16.27 12.80
N CYS A 67 -6.75 17.17 12.78
CA CYS A 67 -5.69 17.19 11.80
C CYS A 67 -4.38 16.69 12.43
N ALA A 68 -3.83 15.63 11.88
CA ALA A 68 -2.60 15.02 12.38
C ALA A 68 -1.67 14.63 11.22
N ILE A 69 -0.40 14.42 11.54
CA ILE A 69 0.57 13.75 10.70
C ILE A 69 0.77 12.36 11.29
N GLN A 70 0.63 11.32 10.46
CA GLN A 70 0.92 9.95 10.85
C GLN A 70 2.06 9.41 9.98
N ALA A 71 3.09 8.89 10.62
CA ALA A 71 4.21 8.25 9.96
C ALA A 71 4.42 6.83 10.49
N GLU A 72 4.85 5.93 9.62
CA GLU A 72 5.04 4.53 9.97
C GLU A 72 6.38 4.04 9.41
N VAL A 73 6.91 2.98 10.03
CA VAL A 73 8.01 2.19 9.50
C VAL A 73 7.57 0.74 9.55
N ASN A 74 7.34 0.16 8.39
CA ASN A 74 6.75 -1.17 8.26
C ASN A 74 7.66 -2.10 7.45
N TYR A 75 7.78 -3.34 7.89
CA TYR A 75 8.14 -4.43 7.00
C TYR A 75 6.91 -4.82 6.18
N ALA A 76 7.09 -5.09 4.90
CA ALA A 76 6.03 -5.54 4.02
C ALA A 76 6.54 -6.60 3.06
N SER A 77 5.79 -7.69 2.95
CA SER A 77 6.00 -8.76 1.97
C SER A 77 5.03 -8.54 0.81
N LEU A 78 5.57 -8.15 -0.34
CA LEU A 78 4.82 -7.82 -1.56
C LEU A 78 5.16 -8.82 -2.65
N GLY A 79 4.47 -8.74 -3.79
CA GLY A 79 4.81 -9.58 -4.92
C GLY A 79 3.67 -9.73 -5.92
N TRP A 80 3.76 -10.80 -6.70
CA TRP A 80 2.69 -11.23 -7.61
C TRP A 80 2.65 -12.75 -7.70
N LYS A 81 1.50 -13.26 -8.07
CA LYS A 81 1.27 -14.66 -8.44
C LYS A 81 0.80 -14.69 -9.88
N GLU A 82 1.47 -15.47 -10.74
CA GLU A 82 1.03 -15.60 -12.12
C GLU A 82 -0.23 -16.46 -12.24
N ASP A 83 -1.10 -16.06 -13.14
CA ASP A 83 -2.27 -16.83 -13.55
C ASP A 83 -1.93 -17.60 -14.83
N ILE A 84 -1.40 -18.83 -14.65
CA ILE A 84 -0.85 -19.65 -15.74
C ILE A 84 -1.96 -20.50 -16.33
N LYS A 85 -2.46 -20.10 -17.50
CA LYS A 85 -3.59 -20.75 -18.18
C LYS A 85 -3.30 -21.00 -19.66
N THR A 86 -3.99 -21.97 -20.21
CA THR A 86 -4.06 -22.23 -21.64
C THR A 86 -4.95 -21.22 -22.35
N VAL A 87 -4.98 -21.23 -23.68
CA VAL A 87 -5.91 -20.42 -24.50
C VAL A 87 -7.37 -20.73 -24.20
N ASN A 88 -7.70 -21.91 -23.69
CA ASN A 88 -9.03 -22.33 -23.29
C ASN A 88 -9.41 -21.91 -21.86
N ASN A 89 -8.55 -21.09 -21.22
CA ASN A 89 -8.71 -20.65 -19.80
C ASN A 89 -8.63 -21.78 -18.76
N GLU A 90 -8.00 -22.90 -19.12
CA GLU A 90 -7.73 -24.02 -18.23
C GLU A 90 -6.33 -23.88 -17.62
N PRO A 91 -6.06 -24.39 -16.41
CA PRO A 91 -4.72 -24.39 -15.84
C PRO A 91 -3.76 -25.21 -16.71
N VAL A 92 -2.54 -24.70 -16.89
CA VAL A 92 -1.47 -25.47 -17.52
C VAL A 92 -0.97 -26.53 -16.55
N ILE A 93 -0.97 -27.78 -16.98
CA ILE A 93 -0.53 -28.91 -16.15
C ILE A 93 0.92 -29.23 -16.45
N ASN A 94 1.71 -29.36 -15.40
CA ASN A 94 3.09 -29.82 -15.50
C ASN A 94 3.08 -31.33 -15.81
N GLU A 95 3.71 -31.72 -16.90
CA GLU A 95 3.74 -33.10 -17.38
C GLU A 95 4.50 -34.05 -16.43
N GLU A 96 5.46 -33.56 -15.64
CA GLU A 96 6.24 -34.36 -14.69
C GLU A 96 5.51 -34.63 -13.39
N THR A 97 4.76 -33.65 -12.88
CA THR A 97 4.10 -33.71 -11.57
C THR A 97 2.61 -33.97 -11.64
N GLY A 98 1.96 -33.74 -12.79
CA GLY A 98 0.50 -33.79 -12.96
C GLY A 98 -0.25 -32.70 -12.23
N LEU A 99 0.43 -31.67 -11.67
CA LEU A 99 -0.16 -30.54 -10.96
C LEU A 99 -0.21 -29.31 -11.85
N ALA A 100 -1.12 -28.36 -11.55
CA ALA A 100 -1.15 -27.08 -12.21
C ALA A 100 0.16 -26.32 -11.97
N GLU A 101 0.71 -25.69 -13.02
CA GLU A 101 1.90 -24.86 -12.89
C GLU A 101 1.59 -23.63 -12.04
N GLU A 102 2.44 -23.38 -11.06
CA GLU A 102 2.33 -22.21 -10.17
C GLU A 102 3.65 -21.45 -10.13
N TYR A 103 3.55 -20.12 -10.24
CA TYR A 103 4.66 -19.20 -10.07
C TYR A 103 4.24 -18.06 -9.14
N SER A 104 5.03 -17.82 -8.12
CA SER A 104 4.84 -16.71 -7.20
C SER A 104 6.17 -16.07 -6.87
N ARG A 105 6.22 -14.75 -6.92
CA ARG A 105 7.38 -13.98 -6.51
C ARG A 105 7.05 -13.09 -5.33
N THR A 106 7.85 -13.20 -4.31
CA THR A 106 7.75 -12.42 -3.07
C THR A 106 8.92 -11.47 -2.98
N ILE A 107 8.66 -10.22 -2.71
CA ILE A 107 9.65 -9.15 -2.56
C ILE A 107 9.41 -8.45 -1.23
N ASN A 108 10.42 -8.42 -0.39
CA ASN A 108 10.35 -7.84 0.93
C ASN A 108 10.89 -6.40 0.92
N TYR A 109 10.12 -5.49 1.52
CA TYR A 109 10.44 -4.08 1.63
C TYR A 109 10.37 -3.58 3.07
N VAL A 110 11.20 -2.59 3.39
CA VAL A 110 10.89 -1.62 4.44
C VAL A 110 10.13 -0.47 3.80
N GLN A 111 8.95 -0.16 4.34
CA GLN A 111 8.10 0.91 3.83
C GLN A 111 7.95 2.02 4.87
N VAL A 112 8.02 3.26 4.41
CA VAL A 112 7.87 4.47 5.23
C VAL A 112 6.76 5.33 4.63
N PRO A 113 5.49 5.07 4.97
CA PRO A 113 4.40 5.95 4.62
C PRO A 113 4.36 7.16 5.55
N MET A 114 4.02 8.33 4.98
CA MET A 114 3.83 9.59 5.69
C MET A 114 2.49 10.19 5.27
N PHE A 115 1.56 10.36 6.22
CA PHE A 115 0.19 10.74 5.92
C PHE A 115 -0.22 12.05 6.57
N ALA A 116 -0.97 12.85 5.82
CA ALA A 116 -1.96 13.72 6.40
C ALA A 116 -3.12 12.85 6.91
N HIS A 117 -3.35 12.87 8.21
CA HIS A 117 -4.40 12.12 8.89
C HIS A 117 -5.51 13.08 9.30
N LEU A 118 -6.69 12.86 8.75
CA LEU A 118 -7.89 13.65 9.06
C LEU A 118 -8.92 12.73 9.71
N ALA A 119 -9.36 13.08 10.93
CA ALA A 119 -10.32 12.27 11.67
C ALA A 119 -11.54 13.11 12.10
N TRP A 120 -12.70 12.47 12.08
CA TRP A 120 -13.99 13.04 12.48
C TRP A 120 -14.67 12.14 13.48
N GLY A 121 -15.16 12.73 14.57
CA GLY A 121 -15.90 12.00 15.60
C GLY A 121 -15.51 12.39 17.00
N ARG A 122 -15.43 11.40 17.90
CA ARG A 122 -15.17 11.62 19.33
C ARG A 122 -13.67 11.51 19.65
N GLU A 123 -13.06 12.62 20.02
CA GLU A 123 -11.62 12.75 20.25
C GLU A 123 -11.07 11.87 21.41
N SER A 124 -11.75 11.91 22.55
CA SER A 124 -11.17 11.35 23.78
C SER A 124 -11.76 10.01 24.20
N LYS A 125 -12.97 9.68 23.76
CA LYS A 125 -13.66 8.43 24.11
C LYS A 125 -14.71 8.10 23.06
N GLY A 126 -14.51 6.97 22.39
CA GLY A 126 -15.46 6.44 21.39
C GLY A 126 -14.89 6.39 19.99
N ALA A 127 -15.76 6.26 19.01
CA ALA A 127 -15.41 6.01 17.63
C ALA A 127 -15.16 7.30 16.83
N ASN A 128 -14.13 7.26 15.99
CA ASN A 128 -13.82 8.24 14.96
C ASN A 128 -13.70 7.52 13.61
N PHE A 129 -14.09 8.19 12.55
CA PHE A 129 -13.74 7.82 11.18
C PHE A 129 -12.54 8.67 10.77
N PHE A 130 -11.62 8.08 10.01
CA PHE A 130 -10.46 8.82 9.51
C PHE A 130 -10.11 8.51 8.05
N VAL A 131 -9.41 9.45 7.46
CA VAL A 131 -8.80 9.36 6.12
C VAL A 131 -7.31 9.65 6.25
N ASN A 132 -6.50 8.80 5.64
CA ASN A 132 -5.07 8.97 5.47
C ASN A 132 -4.75 9.21 4.00
N LEU A 133 -3.93 10.21 3.70
CA LEU A 133 -3.45 10.48 2.34
C LEU A 133 -2.01 10.96 2.41
N GLY A 134 -1.15 10.39 1.59
CA GLY A 134 0.23 10.86 1.52
C GLY A 134 1.17 9.99 0.71
N PRO A 135 2.45 10.40 0.62
CA PRO A 135 3.50 9.62 0.00
C PRO A 135 3.86 8.39 0.82
N GLN A 136 4.26 7.35 0.13
CA GLN A 136 4.85 6.16 0.73
C GLN A 136 6.14 5.83 -0.03
N PHE A 137 7.20 5.59 0.73
CA PHE A 137 8.51 5.20 0.22
C PHE A 137 8.79 3.76 0.63
N GLY A 138 9.51 3.04 -0.23
CA GLY A 138 9.89 1.66 0.02
C GLY A 138 11.36 1.42 -0.31
N TYR A 139 12.03 0.60 0.49
CA TYR A 139 13.38 0.13 0.21
C TYR A 139 13.41 -1.39 0.18
N TYR A 140 13.93 -1.92 -0.92
CA TYR A 140 14.08 -3.36 -1.17
C TYR A 140 15.04 -4.00 -0.16
N LEU A 141 14.65 -5.16 0.37
CA LEU A 141 15.47 -5.97 1.26
C LEU A 141 15.91 -7.27 0.60
N SER A 142 14.96 -8.04 0.11
CA SER A 142 15.19 -9.36 -0.48
C SER A 142 14.06 -9.78 -1.39
N GLU A 143 14.31 -10.76 -2.24
CA GLU A 143 13.31 -11.40 -3.07
C GLU A 143 13.42 -12.91 -3.00
N SER A 144 12.31 -13.60 -3.23
CA SER A 144 12.20 -15.04 -3.28
C SER A 144 11.20 -15.45 -4.35
N THR A 145 11.52 -16.48 -5.09
CA THR A 145 10.64 -17.05 -6.12
C THR A 145 10.26 -18.47 -5.71
N THR A 146 8.97 -18.77 -5.77
CA THR A 146 8.42 -20.10 -5.57
C THR A 146 7.78 -20.58 -6.84
N THR A 147 8.21 -21.72 -7.36
CA THR A 147 7.69 -22.36 -8.58
C THR A 147 7.68 -23.87 -8.38
N ASN A 148 6.72 -24.56 -8.98
CA ASN A 148 6.59 -26.01 -8.96
C ASN A 148 6.98 -26.67 -10.31
N PHE A 149 7.60 -25.89 -11.21
CA PHE A 149 8.08 -26.35 -12.52
C PHE A 149 9.45 -25.75 -12.82
N GLU A 150 10.21 -26.38 -13.74
CA GLU A 150 11.46 -25.83 -14.23
C GLU A 150 11.20 -24.76 -15.29
N LEU A 151 11.73 -23.55 -15.10
CA LEU A 151 11.56 -22.43 -16.02
C LEU A 151 12.06 -22.72 -17.45
N SER A 152 13.05 -23.58 -17.59
CA SER A 152 13.60 -24.03 -18.87
C SER A 152 12.68 -25.00 -19.64
N LYS A 153 11.83 -25.73 -18.92
CA LYS A 153 10.93 -26.75 -19.48
C LYS A 153 9.47 -26.29 -19.58
N ARG A 154 9.22 -24.98 -19.43
CA ARG A 154 7.85 -24.46 -19.49
C ARG A 154 7.19 -24.78 -20.83
N ASN A 155 5.99 -25.32 -20.77
CA ASN A 155 5.21 -25.66 -21.94
C ASN A 155 4.72 -24.40 -22.67
N GLN A 156 5.18 -24.18 -23.89
CA GLN A 156 4.81 -23.04 -24.74
C GLN A 156 3.94 -23.46 -25.96
N SER A 157 3.44 -24.69 -25.97
CA SER A 157 2.53 -25.15 -27.03
C SER A 157 1.28 -24.25 -27.12
N LEU A 158 0.82 -23.94 -28.32
CA LEU A 158 -0.39 -23.15 -28.56
C LEU A 158 -1.68 -23.82 -28.06
N THR A 159 -1.69 -25.14 -27.89
CA THR A 159 -2.87 -25.90 -27.50
C THR A 159 -2.87 -26.31 -26.04
N THR A 160 -1.71 -26.67 -25.51
CA THR A 160 -1.55 -27.17 -24.13
C THR A 160 -0.66 -26.28 -23.28
N GLY A 161 0.00 -25.31 -23.91
CA GLY A 161 0.90 -24.37 -23.27
C GLY A 161 0.24 -23.08 -22.79
N ARG A 162 1.06 -22.19 -22.26
CA ARG A 162 0.64 -20.91 -21.69
C ARG A 162 0.05 -19.97 -22.74
N SER A 163 -1.10 -19.39 -22.44
CA SER A 163 -1.69 -18.28 -23.22
C SER A 163 -0.87 -16.98 -23.07
N ASN A 164 -0.22 -16.79 -21.93
CA ASN A 164 0.66 -15.64 -21.70
C ASN A 164 2.05 -15.91 -22.24
N THR A 165 2.46 -15.15 -23.26
CA THR A 165 3.79 -15.26 -23.91
C THR A 165 4.85 -14.39 -23.22
N VAL A 166 4.44 -13.49 -22.34
CA VAL A 166 5.37 -12.63 -21.57
C VAL A 166 5.87 -13.41 -20.37
N VAL A 167 7.15 -13.75 -20.37
CA VAL A 167 7.81 -14.61 -19.37
C VAL A 167 9.16 -14.03 -18.89
N ALA A 168 9.51 -12.82 -19.31
CA ALA A 168 10.78 -12.20 -18.96
C ALA A 168 10.92 -11.96 -17.45
N GLN A 169 9.82 -11.61 -16.77
CA GLN A 169 9.76 -11.38 -15.32
C GLN A 169 10.17 -12.59 -14.49
N ASP A 170 10.03 -13.80 -15.02
CA ASP A 170 10.34 -15.04 -14.29
C ASP A 170 11.83 -15.13 -13.89
N THR A 171 12.71 -14.56 -14.71
CA THR A 171 14.18 -14.64 -14.54
C THR A 171 14.81 -13.30 -14.19
N MET A 172 14.09 -12.18 -14.32
CA MET A 172 14.62 -10.84 -14.00
C MET A 172 14.68 -10.65 -12.49
N SER A 173 15.78 -10.10 -11.97
CA SER A 173 15.91 -9.65 -10.60
C SER A 173 15.44 -8.19 -10.45
N VAL A 174 15.06 -7.79 -9.23
CA VAL A 174 14.73 -6.40 -8.93
C VAL A 174 15.95 -5.51 -9.16
N GLU A 175 15.84 -4.56 -10.09
CA GLU A 175 16.90 -3.62 -10.42
C GLU A 175 16.84 -2.36 -9.55
N LYS A 176 15.63 -1.80 -9.40
CA LYS A 176 15.41 -0.57 -8.65
C LYS A 176 15.00 -0.88 -7.23
N LYS A 177 15.94 -0.64 -6.31
CA LYS A 177 15.74 -0.94 -4.88
C LYS A 177 14.86 0.06 -4.15
N PHE A 178 14.63 1.23 -4.73
CA PHE A 178 13.82 2.29 -4.15
C PHE A 178 12.48 2.37 -4.85
N ASP A 179 11.41 2.20 -4.08
CA ASP A 179 10.02 2.35 -4.52
C ASP A 179 9.41 3.60 -3.90
N TYR A 180 8.53 4.26 -4.62
CA TYR A 180 7.80 5.42 -4.14
C TYR A 180 6.44 5.51 -4.82
N GLY A 181 5.48 6.08 -4.12
CA GLY A 181 4.13 6.21 -4.62
C GLY A 181 3.22 6.97 -3.68
N ILE A 182 1.94 6.88 -3.94
CA ILE A 182 0.89 7.55 -3.17
C ILE A 182 0.02 6.47 -2.52
N ALA A 183 -0.29 6.68 -1.24
CA ALA A 183 -1.20 5.81 -0.51
C ALA A 183 -2.39 6.61 0.02
N VAL A 184 -3.57 5.99 -0.07
CA VAL A 184 -4.84 6.49 0.46
C VAL A 184 -5.43 5.43 1.35
N GLY A 185 -5.81 5.80 2.56
CA GLY A 185 -6.41 4.91 3.55
C GLY A 185 -7.71 5.47 4.13
N LEU A 186 -8.63 4.59 4.42
CA LEU A 186 -9.88 4.87 5.13
C LEU A 186 -9.97 3.94 6.33
N GLY A 187 -10.41 4.46 7.46
CA GLY A 187 -10.49 3.62 8.65
C GLY A 187 -11.37 4.17 9.75
N VAL A 188 -11.48 3.35 10.77
CA VAL A 188 -12.14 3.70 12.03
C VAL A 188 -11.15 3.57 13.16
N GLU A 189 -11.25 4.50 14.09
CA GLU A 189 -10.47 4.50 15.31
C GLU A 189 -11.43 4.46 16.52
N TYR A 190 -11.09 3.67 17.50
CA TYR A 190 -11.75 3.65 18.78
C TYR A 190 -10.79 4.08 19.88
N SER A 191 -11.08 5.25 20.46
CA SER A 191 -10.26 5.84 21.52
C SER A 191 -10.76 5.45 22.90
N VAL A 192 -9.88 4.89 23.73
CA VAL A 192 -10.15 4.53 25.12
C VAL A 192 -9.29 5.38 26.04
N PRO A 193 -9.90 6.18 26.95
CA PRO A 193 -9.17 7.06 27.86
C PRO A 193 -8.14 6.27 28.67
N LYS A 194 -6.90 6.77 28.75
CA LYS A 194 -5.76 6.20 29.47
C LYS A 194 -5.22 4.86 28.92
N ILE A 195 -5.88 4.26 27.94
CA ILE A 195 -5.42 3.03 27.30
C ILE A 195 -4.75 3.36 25.98
N GLY A 196 -5.44 4.08 25.08
CA GLY A 196 -4.91 4.44 23.76
C GLY A 196 -5.97 4.36 22.66
N HIS A 197 -5.48 4.20 21.43
CA HIS A 197 -6.27 4.26 20.20
C HIS A 197 -6.12 2.97 19.43
N PHE A 198 -7.24 2.32 19.14
CA PHE A 198 -7.31 1.14 18.29
C PHE A 198 -7.81 1.58 16.92
N GLN A 199 -7.03 1.31 15.87
CA GLN A 199 -7.37 1.65 14.50
C GLN A 199 -7.53 0.40 13.65
N VAL A 200 -8.50 0.41 12.74
CA VAL A 200 -8.61 -0.55 11.62
C VAL A 200 -8.69 0.28 10.34
N GLU A 201 -7.81 -0.02 9.40
CA GLU A 201 -7.62 0.73 8.16
C GLU A 201 -7.62 -0.20 6.95
N ALA A 202 -8.33 0.21 5.89
CA ALA A 202 -8.16 -0.29 4.55
C ALA A 202 -7.42 0.76 3.73
N ARG A 203 -6.28 0.39 3.14
CA ARG A 203 -5.37 1.30 2.42
C ARG A 203 -5.13 0.78 1.02
N TYR A 204 -5.11 1.67 0.05
CA TYR A 204 -4.64 1.42 -1.30
C TYR A 204 -3.34 2.18 -1.53
N TYR A 205 -2.33 1.48 -2.08
CA TYR A 205 -1.07 2.07 -2.51
C TYR A 205 -0.92 1.94 -4.01
N TYR A 206 -0.58 3.04 -4.66
CA TYR A 206 -0.22 3.10 -6.08
C TYR A 206 1.25 3.51 -6.22
N GLY A 207 2.08 2.57 -6.65
CA GLY A 207 3.50 2.79 -6.93
C GLY A 207 3.69 3.63 -8.17
N LEU A 208 4.56 4.61 -8.09
CA LEU A 208 5.03 5.44 -9.22
C LEU A 208 6.41 4.98 -9.69
N GLY A 209 7.14 4.28 -8.83
CA GLY A 209 8.40 3.63 -9.15
C GLY A 209 8.21 2.33 -9.92
N ASN A 210 9.18 1.95 -10.74
CA ASN A 210 9.25 0.65 -11.40
C ASN A 210 10.24 -0.25 -10.66
N ILE A 211 9.96 -1.57 -10.58
CA ILE A 211 10.89 -2.56 -10.01
C ILE A 211 12.00 -2.92 -10.99
N TYR A 212 11.71 -2.91 -12.27
CA TYR A 212 12.68 -3.13 -13.36
C TYR A 212 13.09 -1.83 -14.03
N GLY A 213 14.11 -1.90 -14.90
CA GLY A 213 14.42 -0.81 -15.80
C GLY A 213 13.21 -0.44 -16.67
N SER A 214 13.12 0.82 -17.07
CA SER A 214 12.02 1.35 -17.89
C SER A 214 12.53 2.20 -19.05
N SER A 215 13.78 2.00 -19.47
CA SER A 215 14.35 2.65 -20.64
C SER A 215 13.84 1.98 -21.93
N LYS A 216 14.05 2.61 -23.07
CA LYS A 216 13.69 2.04 -24.39
C LYS A 216 14.41 0.71 -24.72
N ARG A 217 15.42 0.30 -23.94
CA ARG A 217 16.16 -0.95 -24.11
C ARG A 217 15.68 -2.05 -23.18
N ASP A 218 14.92 -1.71 -22.16
CA ASP A 218 14.40 -2.64 -21.16
C ASP A 218 13.16 -3.35 -21.70
N PHE A 219 12.92 -4.56 -21.22
CA PHE A 219 11.79 -5.36 -21.66
C PHE A 219 10.46 -4.75 -21.22
N PHE A 220 10.38 -4.23 -19.99
CA PHE A 220 9.17 -3.60 -19.46
C PHE A 220 9.27 -2.08 -19.48
N GLY A 221 8.28 -1.44 -20.10
CA GLY A 221 8.08 0.01 -20.00
C GLY A 221 7.49 0.43 -18.65
N LYS A 222 6.79 -0.50 -17.99
CA LYS A 222 6.15 -0.29 -16.70
C LYS A 222 6.22 -1.56 -15.85
N SER A 223 6.50 -1.41 -14.54
CA SER A 223 6.51 -2.49 -13.56
C SER A 223 6.33 -1.92 -12.16
N ASN A 224 5.15 -1.39 -11.85
CA ASN A 224 4.87 -0.69 -10.59
C ASN A 224 3.90 -1.48 -9.70
N PHE A 225 4.04 -1.35 -8.39
CA PHE A 225 3.16 -1.99 -7.42
C PHE A 225 1.78 -1.36 -7.34
N GLY A 226 0.76 -2.23 -7.16
CA GLY A 226 -0.57 -1.87 -6.70
C GLY A 226 -0.94 -2.73 -5.50
N ASN A 227 -1.11 -2.13 -4.31
CA ASN A 227 -1.31 -2.89 -3.08
C ASN A 227 -2.60 -2.47 -2.38
N ILE A 228 -3.36 -3.47 -1.94
CA ILE A 228 -4.47 -3.27 -1.00
C ILE A 228 -4.01 -3.81 0.36
N VAL A 229 -4.11 -3.00 1.40
CA VAL A 229 -3.67 -3.35 2.75
C VAL A 229 -4.85 -3.24 3.71
N ILE A 230 -5.10 -4.28 4.49
CA ILE A 230 -6.03 -4.25 5.61
C ILE A 230 -5.20 -4.45 6.87
N LYS A 231 -5.22 -3.46 7.77
CA LYS A 231 -4.38 -3.49 8.96
C LYS A 231 -5.10 -3.01 10.21
N ALA A 232 -4.63 -3.48 11.35
CA ALA A 232 -4.96 -2.99 12.67
C ALA A 232 -3.74 -2.29 13.27
N SER A 233 -3.97 -1.22 14.03
CA SER A 233 -2.94 -0.48 14.74
C SER A 233 -3.39 -0.19 16.16
N TYR A 234 -2.44 -0.18 17.06
CA TYR A 234 -2.63 0.28 18.43
C TYR A 234 -1.65 1.42 18.70
N LEU A 235 -2.18 2.58 19.08
CA LEU A 235 -1.41 3.79 19.39
C LEU A 235 -1.64 4.16 20.86
N PHE A 236 -0.58 4.54 21.54
CA PHE A 236 -0.59 4.95 22.92
C PHE A 236 -0.03 6.37 23.04
N ASP A 237 -0.72 7.23 23.79
CA ASP A 237 -0.35 8.64 23.94
C ASP A 237 0.88 8.80 24.85
N LEU A 238 1.93 9.42 24.31
CA LEU A 238 3.11 9.84 25.08
C LEU A 238 2.95 11.26 25.63
N VAL A 239 2.42 12.15 24.81
CA VAL A 239 2.17 13.55 25.18
C VAL A 239 0.72 13.88 24.83
N ARG A 240 0.07 14.55 25.73
CA ARG A 240 -1.32 15.06 25.55
C ARG A 240 -1.43 16.50 26.00
N THR A 241 -2.03 17.33 25.14
CA THR A 241 -2.38 18.70 25.51
C THR A 241 -3.44 18.67 26.62
N ARG A 242 -3.11 19.23 27.78
CA ARG A 242 -4.09 19.40 28.84
C ARG A 242 -5.12 20.45 28.41
N LYS A 243 -6.38 20.08 28.37
CA LYS A 243 -7.46 21.08 28.27
C LYS A 243 -7.41 21.97 29.50
N LYS A 244 -7.18 23.28 29.28
CA LYS A 244 -7.42 24.28 30.32
C LYS A 244 -8.92 24.48 30.56
#